data_aad02a9f470bcd83c40404cd8ef917fe
#
_entry.id   aad02a9f470bcd83c40404cd8ef917fe
#
_cell.length_a   1.000
_cell.length_b   1.000
_cell.length_c   1.000
_cell.angle_alpha   90.00
_cell.angle_beta   90.00
_cell.angle_gamma   90.00
#
_symmetry.space_group_name_H-M   'P 1'
#
loop_
_entity.id
_entity.type
_entity.pdbx_description
1 polymer ?
#
loop_
_entity_poly.entity_id
_entity_poly.type
_entity_poly.pdbx_seq_one_letter_code
_entity_poly.pdbx_strand_id
1 'polypeptide(L)'
;MSKSQLIYVVDDEPAIRDILESVLSDEGYPAITCQNSEVFYDQLEKQTPDLVLLDIWLPGTDGMAILSTLRETHPDLPVIMMSGHAGIDAAVNAIKKGAVDFMEKPIQLEILLDKIAIVLSNKPPDKKKDLASDTQMEVARIINPIIPSGAIQLKDSDRPQRTLKNNVVLNGKGLLTGRNTGVILSPLDSNSGIIFQTLDETSLPAHITNIENFDQSVAKQSFSANSTVLARDNRKVRTVEHLLAALSMAGITNVLAKVDEEIPNIDGSANHFTELINEAGVQDQDGAVKDAVVLEPIQVGRKKIDEKHLYVEPFDGFEVKMRVDYASPIGEQKFTFNSEKDSFESEIAPARSFNTFENIDIAQKTGTVGSGYLDSHIIMHDGKVINTELRYHDEFVRHKILDLIGDLYLLGYPLRGRVVANMTSHGYNQALVQKLHVAMTT
;
A
#
# COMPACT_ATOMS: atom_id res chain seq x y z
N MET A 1 23.05 -19.16 -19.03
CA MET A 1 22.34 -17.96 -19.45
C MET A 1 20.85 -18.26 -19.32
N SER A 2 20.15 -17.68 -18.35
CA SER A 2 18.70 -17.81 -18.24
C SER A 2 18.07 -17.21 -19.50
N LYS A 3 17.17 -17.93 -20.14
CA LYS A 3 16.42 -17.44 -21.30
C LYS A 3 15.64 -16.20 -20.84
N SER A 4 15.86 -15.03 -21.45
CA SER A 4 15.08 -13.84 -21.11
C SER A 4 13.61 -14.11 -21.46
N GLN A 5 12.71 -13.84 -20.51
CA GLN A 5 11.28 -14.12 -20.63
C GLN A 5 10.62 -13.04 -21.46
N LEU A 6 10.02 -13.39 -22.59
CA LEU A 6 9.41 -12.46 -23.54
C LEU A 6 7.96 -12.16 -23.16
N ILE A 7 7.59 -10.88 -23.15
CA ILE A 7 6.24 -10.42 -22.84
C ILE A 7 5.63 -9.72 -24.06
N TYR A 8 4.38 -10.05 -24.39
CA TYR A 8 3.62 -9.28 -25.37
C TYR A 8 2.67 -8.31 -24.67
N VAL A 9 2.64 -7.07 -25.16
CA VAL A 9 1.75 -6.01 -24.67
C VAL A 9 0.78 -5.66 -25.80
N VAL A 10 -0.50 -5.97 -25.61
CA VAL A 10 -1.57 -5.76 -26.60
C VAL A 10 -2.51 -4.69 -26.09
N ASP A 11 -2.43 -3.51 -26.67
CA ASP A 11 -3.14 -2.30 -26.23
C ASP A 11 -3.26 -1.33 -27.41
N ASP A 12 -4.36 -0.64 -27.59
CA ASP A 12 -4.52 0.30 -28.69
C ASP A 12 -3.93 1.70 -28.39
N GLU A 13 -3.75 2.02 -27.11
CA GLU A 13 -3.20 3.29 -26.65
C GLU A 13 -1.66 3.33 -26.79
N PRO A 14 -1.07 4.17 -27.68
CA PRO A 14 0.38 4.24 -27.87
C PRO A 14 1.12 4.56 -26.56
N ALA A 15 0.61 5.49 -25.76
CA ALA A 15 1.24 5.91 -24.52
C ALA A 15 1.37 4.75 -23.50
N ILE A 16 0.38 3.86 -23.43
CA ILE A 16 0.43 2.68 -22.55
C ILE A 16 1.47 1.68 -23.08
N ARG A 17 1.49 1.42 -24.39
CA ARG A 17 2.49 0.53 -24.98
C ARG A 17 3.92 1.02 -24.75
N ASP A 18 4.18 2.31 -24.99
CA ASP A 18 5.52 2.90 -24.85
C ASP A 18 6.01 2.84 -23.38
N ILE A 19 5.12 3.12 -22.43
CA ILE A 19 5.43 3.05 -21.00
C ILE A 19 5.73 1.60 -20.59
N LEU A 20 4.86 0.66 -20.98
CA LEU A 20 5.03 -0.74 -20.59
C LEU A 20 6.27 -1.35 -21.24
N GLU A 21 6.57 -1.03 -22.50
CA GLU A 21 7.79 -1.49 -23.17
C GLU A 21 9.04 -0.99 -22.45
N SER A 22 9.09 0.31 -22.11
CA SER A 22 10.20 0.91 -21.38
C SER A 22 10.40 0.25 -20.02
N VAL A 23 9.35 0.17 -19.21
CA VAL A 23 9.43 -0.39 -17.85
C VAL A 23 9.80 -1.87 -17.87
N LEU A 24 9.22 -2.65 -18.77
CA LEU A 24 9.56 -4.07 -18.89
C LEU A 24 11.00 -4.28 -19.34
N SER A 25 11.50 -3.44 -20.26
CA SER A 25 12.89 -3.48 -20.70
C SER A 25 13.86 -3.14 -19.56
N ASP A 26 13.54 -2.14 -18.75
CA ASP A 26 14.34 -1.73 -17.60
C ASP A 26 14.43 -2.84 -16.53
N GLU A 27 13.36 -3.63 -16.39
CA GLU A 27 13.30 -4.78 -15.49
C GLU A 27 13.87 -6.09 -16.11
N GLY A 28 14.44 -5.99 -17.31
CA GLY A 28 15.09 -7.10 -18.00
C GLY A 28 14.14 -8.06 -18.71
N TYR A 29 12.88 -7.69 -18.92
CA TYR A 29 11.91 -8.42 -19.74
C TYR A 29 11.85 -7.83 -21.15
N PRO A 30 12.32 -8.52 -22.20
CA PRO A 30 12.07 -8.10 -23.57
C PRO A 30 10.57 -8.06 -23.84
N ALA A 31 10.09 -6.93 -24.39
CA ALA A 31 8.69 -6.74 -24.69
C ALA A 31 8.47 -6.55 -26.19
N ILE A 32 7.34 -7.04 -26.71
CA ILE A 32 6.84 -6.73 -28.06
C ILE A 32 5.46 -6.12 -27.90
N THR A 33 5.29 -4.93 -28.47
CA THR A 33 4.02 -4.18 -28.39
C THR A 33 3.17 -4.40 -29.64
N CYS A 34 1.86 -4.63 -29.45
CA CYS A 34 0.89 -4.87 -30.49
C CYS A 34 -0.27 -3.88 -30.34
N GLN A 35 -0.58 -3.13 -31.38
CA GLN A 35 -1.62 -2.10 -31.34
C GLN A 35 -3.04 -2.63 -31.56
N ASN A 36 -3.19 -3.88 -32.01
CA ASN A 36 -4.46 -4.53 -32.27
C ASN A 36 -4.29 -6.05 -32.36
N SER A 37 -5.39 -6.77 -32.52
CA SER A 37 -5.42 -8.22 -32.61
C SER A 37 -4.67 -8.78 -33.83
N GLU A 38 -4.71 -8.10 -34.99
CA GLU A 38 -4.04 -8.53 -36.22
C GLU A 38 -2.51 -8.58 -36.00
N VAL A 39 -1.93 -7.48 -35.52
CA VAL A 39 -0.50 -7.42 -35.20
C VAL A 39 -0.13 -8.45 -34.11
N PHE A 40 -0.99 -8.65 -33.13
CA PHE A 40 -0.76 -9.64 -32.07
C PHE A 40 -0.68 -11.07 -32.64
N TYR A 41 -1.64 -11.49 -33.49
CA TYR A 41 -1.62 -12.82 -34.07
C TYR A 41 -0.44 -13.02 -35.03
N ASP A 42 -0.09 -11.99 -35.83
CA ASP A 42 1.10 -12.03 -36.69
C ASP A 42 2.42 -12.22 -35.91
N GLN A 43 2.51 -11.65 -34.71
CA GLN A 43 3.68 -11.85 -33.85
C GLN A 43 3.64 -13.23 -33.15
N LEU A 44 2.45 -13.67 -32.74
CA LEU A 44 2.27 -14.96 -32.06
C LEU A 44 2.63 -16.14 -32.97
N GLU A 45 2.37 -16.04 -34.29
CA GLU A 45 2.80 -17.04 -35.29
C GLU A 45 4.32 -17.11 -35.44
N LYS A 46 5.03 -16.00 -35.23
CA LYS A 46 6.51 -15.94 -35.34
C LYS A 46 7.18 -16.45 -34.08
N GLN A 47 6.67 -16.08 -32.92
CA GLN A 47 7.23 -16.43 -31.63
C GLN A 47 6.16 -16.41 -30.54
N THR A 48 6.07 -17.47 -29.76
CA THR A 48 5.18 -17.52 -28.60
C THR A 48 5.87 -16.79 -27.40
N PRO A 49 5.21 -15.80 -26.78
CA PRO A 49 5.73 -15.13 -25.59
C PRO A 49 5.63 -16.02 -24.35
N ASP A 50 6.30 -15.62 -23.28
CA ASP A 50 6.18 -16.27 -21.97
C ASP A 50 4.98 -15.72 -21.18
N LEU A 51 4.45 -14.50 -21.54
CA LEU A 51 3.28 -13.84 -20.95
C LEU A 51 2.65 -12.88 -21.95
N VAL A 52 1.34 -12.70 -21.88
CA VAL A 52 0.60 -11.66 -22.61
C VAL A 52 -0.08 -10.71 -21.63
N LEU A 53 0.15 -9.41 -21.78
CA LEU A 53 -0.64 -8.32 -21.22
C LEU A 53 -1.65 -7.90 -22.26
N LEU A 54 -2.96 -8.06 -22.02
CA LEU A 54 -4.00 -7.92 -23.02
C LEU A 54 -5.10 -6.96 -22.58
N ASP A 55 -5.28 -5.87 -23.33
CA ASP A 55 -6.42 -4.98 -23.11
C ASP A 55 -7.75 -5.66 -23.49
N ILE A 56 -8.78 -5.42 -22.72
CA ILE A 56 -10.16 -5.84 -23.05
C ILE A 56 -10.70 -5.07 -24.27
N TRP A 57 -10.47 -3.77 -24.32
CA TRP A 57 -11.04 -2.90 -25.32
C TRP A 57 -10.04 -2.61 -26.45
N LEU A 58 -10.08 -3.40 -27.49
CA LEU A 58 -9.26 -3.21 -28.70
C LEU A 58 -10.15 -2.83 -29.89
N PRO A 59 -9.72 -1.92 -30.77
CA PRO A 59 -10.47 -1.58 -31.97
C PRO A 59 -10.77 -2.80 -32.85
N GLY A 60 -12.02 -3.06 -33.06
CA GLY A 60 -12.50 -4.14 -33.97
C GLY A 60 -12.52 -5.55 -33.37
N THR A 61 -11.94 -5.77 -32.19
CA THR A 61 -11.93 -7.10 -31.55
C THR A 61 -11.94 -6.97 -30.01
N ASP A 62 -12.85 -7.68 -29.37
CA ASP A 62 -12.89 -7.77 -27.91
C ASP A 62 -11.73 -8.63 -27.38
N GLY A 63 -10.91 -8.08 -26.47
CA GLY A 63 -9.82 -8.82 -25.82
C GLY A 63 -10.27 -10.09 -25.11
N MET A 64 -11.53 -10.14 -24.66
CA MET A 64 -12.12 -11.35 -24.09
C MET A 64 -12.33 -12.46 -25.12
N ALA A 65 -12.54 -12.11 -26.40
CA ALA A 65 -12.59 -13.06 -27.50
C ALA A 65 -11.19 -13.60 -27.83
N ILE A 66 -10.17 -12.71 -27.81
CA ILE A 66 -8.76 -13.11 -27.98
C ILE A 66 -8.36 -14.09 -26.86
N LEU A 67 -8.69 -13.80 -25.60
CA LEU A 67 -8.44 -14.69 -24.46
C LEU A 67 -9.06 -16.08 -24.68
N SER A 68 -10.33 -16.13 -25.13
CA SER A 68 -11.01 -17.40 -25.42
C SER A 68 -10.31 -18.19 -26.50
N THR A 69 -9.87 -17.55 -27.60
CA THR A 69 -9.09 -18.19 -28.67
C THR A 69 -7.73 -18.69 -28.15
N LEU A 70 -7.05 -17.92 -27.29
CA LEU A 70 -5.79 -18.33 -26.69
C LEU A 70 -5.96 -19.56 -25.79
N ARG A 71 -7.05 -19.69 -25.07
CA ARG A 71 -7.33 -20.89 -24.26
C ARG A 71 -7.51 -22.14 -25.10
N GLU A 72 -8.02 -22.02 -26.33
CA GLU A 72 -8.17 -23.13 -27.28
C GLU A 72 -6.84 -23.48 -27.96
N THR A 73 -6.07 -22.48 -28.37
CA THR A 73 -4.87 -22.66 -29.19
C THR A 73 -3.56 -22.73 -28.38
N HIS A 74 -3.50 -22.00 -27.28
CA HIS A 74 -2.33 -21.89 -26.38
C HIS A 74 -2.77 -21.97 -24.92
N PRO A 75 -3.26 -23.12 -24.44
CA PRO A 75 -3.88 -23.25 -23.11
C PRO A 75 -2.92 -22.92 -21.95
N ASP A 76 -1.63 -23.14 -22.13
CA ASP A 76 -0.60 -22.91 -21.11
C ASP A 76 0.01 -21.49 -21.16
N LEU A 77 -0.36 -20.65 -22.14
CA LEU A 77 0.16 -19.28 -22.26
C LEU A 77 -0.52 -18.38 -21.23
N PRO A 78 0.20 -17.84 -20.23
CA PRO A 78 -0.42 -16.96 -19.25
C PRO A 78 -0.84 -15.63 -19.88
N VAL A 79 -2.03 -15.15 -19.50
CA VAL A 79 -2.60 -13.87 -19.95
C VAL A 79 -3.05 -13.08 -18.75
N ILE A 80 -2.52 -11.86 -18.59
CA ILE A 80 -3.04 -10.85 -17.65
C ILE A 80 -3.90 -9.90 -18.46
N MET A 81 -5.17 -9.77 -18.10
CA MET A 81 -6.09 -8.84 -18.77
C MET A 81 -5.94 -7.42 -18.19
N MET A 82 -6.06 -6.40 -19.04
CA MET A 82 -6.02 -4.98 -18.65
C MET A 82 -7.33 -4.32 -19.06
N SER A 83 -7.86 -3.34 -18.28
CA SER A 83 -9.06 -2.61 -18.67
C SER A 83 -9.21 -1.26 -17.96
N GLY A 84 -9.68 -0.24 -18.70
CA GLY A 84 -9.98 1.10 -18.19
C GLY A 84 -11.40 1.29 -17.63
N HIS A 85 -12.31 0.34 -17.84
CA HIS A 85 -13.74 0.45 -17.46
C HIS A 85 -14.27 -0.87 -16.90
N ALA A 86 -13.50 -1.58 -16.16
CA ALA A 86 -13.90 -2.88 -15.66
C ALA A 86 -14.49 -2.77 -14.25
N GLY A 87 -15.80 -2.89 -14.16
CA GLY A 87 -16.44 -3.31 -12.93
C GLY A 87 -15.99 -4.73 -12.53
N ILE A 88 -16.20 -5.11 -11.29
CA ILE A 88 -15.88 -6.43 -10.70
C ILE A 88 -16.33 -7.59 -11.61
N ASP A 89 -17.43 -7.42 -12.33
CA ASP A 89 -17.98 -8.44 -13.23
C ASP A 89 -17.07 -8.77 -14.42
N ALA A 90 -16.34 -7.79 -14.98
CA ALA A 90 -15.42 -8.02 -16.09
C ALA A 90 -14.15 -8.75 -15.64
N ALA A 91 -13.61 -8.41 -14.48
CA ALA A 91 -12.47 -9.11 -13.86
C ALA A 91 -12.84 -10.57 -13.56
N VAL A 92 -13.98 -10.82 -12.91
CA VAL A 92 -14.50 -12.17 -12.63
C VAL A 92 -14.70 -12.97 -13.92
N ASN A 93 -15.22 -12.35 -14.96
CA ASN A 93 -15.43 -13.00 -16.26
C ASN A 93 -14.11 -13.35 -16.95
N ALA A 94 -13.11 -12.46 -16.89
CA ALA A 94 -11.77 -12.71 -17.43
C ALA A 94 -11.11 -13.93 -16.74
N ILE A 95 -11.13 -13.99 -15.41
CA ILE A 95 -10.58 -15.12 -14.66
C ILE A 95 -11.34 -16.42 -14.96
N LYS A 96 -12.68 -16.39 -15.03
CA LYS A 96 -13.49 -17.56 -15.41
C LYS A 96 -13.17 -18.07 -16.82
N LYS A 97 -12.78 -17.19 -17.74
CA LYS A 97 -12.35 -17.53 -19.10
C LYS A 97 -10.89 -17.95 -19.19
N GLY A 98 -10.17 -18.01 -18.06
CA GLY A 98 -8.82 -18.54 -17.99
C GLY A 98 -7.71 -17.49 -18.01
N ALA A 99 -7.98 -16.20 -17.83
CA ALA A 99 -6.94 -15.24 -17.50
C ALA A 99 -6.27 -15.64 -16.17
N VAL A 100 -4.94 -15.52 -16.09
CA VAL A 100 -4.21 -15.81 -14.86
C VAL A 100 -4.34 -14.69 -13.85
N ASP A 101 -4.56 -13.45 -14.35
CA ASP A 101 -4.79 -12.28 -13.51
C ASP A 101 -5.49 -11.16 -14.31
N PHE A 102 -5.86 -10.08 -13.60
CA PHE A 102 -6.51 -8.91 -14.14
C PHE A 102 -5.88 -7.64 -13.58
N MET A 103 -5.83 -6.58 -14.40
CA MET A 103 -5.30 -5.26 -14.04
C MET A 103 -6.27 -4.17 -14.49
N GLU A 104 -6.62 -3.28 -13.57
CA GLU A 104 -7.42 -2.09 -13.90
C GLU A 104 -6.49 -0.94 -14.30
N LYS A 105 -6.85 -0.22 -15.36
CA LYS A 105 -6.20 1.03 -15.75
C LYS A 105 -6.79 2.19 -14.91
N PRO A 106 -5.95 3.12 -14.40
CA PRO A 106 -4.54 3.34 -14.76
C PRO A 106 -3.62 2.27 -14.17
N ILE A 107 -2.70 1.75 -15.01
CA ILE A 107 -1.81 0.65 -14.66
C ILE A 107 -0.82 1.10 -13.58
N GLN A 108 -0.86 0.45 -12.43
CA GLN A 108 0.13 0.63 -11.39
C GLN A 108 1.33 -0.29 -11.68
N LEU A 109 2.43 0.32 -12.13
CA LEU A 109 3.58 -0.40 -12.68
C LEU A 109 4.20 -1.39 -11.70
N GLU A 110 4.33 -1.02 -10.42
CA GLU A 110 4.86 -1.92 -9.39
C GLU A 110 3.98 -3.18 -9.23
N ILE A 111 2.65 -3.02 -9.22
CA ILE A 111 1.72 -4.16 -9.13
C ILE A 111 1.83 -5.04 -10.36
N LEU A 112 1.94 -4.41 -11.55
CA LEU A 112 2.09 -5.15 -12.79
C LEU A 112 3.37 -5.99 -12.77
N LEU A 113 4.50 -5.41 -12.36
CA LEU A 113 5.79 -6.11 -12.27
C LEU A 113 5.75 -7.26 -11.26
N ASP A 114 5.14 -7.06 -10.09
CA ASP A 114 4.94 -8.13 -9.11
C ASP A 114 4.09 -9.29 -9.68
N LYS A 115 2.99 -8.96 -10.38
CA LYS A 115 2.14 -9.97 -11.05
C LYS A 115 2.91 -10.72 -12.14
N ILE A 116 3.68 -10.01 -12.97
CA ILE A 116 4.53 -10.59 -14.01
C ILE A 116 5.55 -11.54 -13.38
N ALA A 117 6.27 -11.12 -12.34
CA ALA A 117 7.26 -11.95 -11.66
C ALA A 117 6.64 -13.24 -11.08
N ILE A 118 5.47 -13.14 -10.47
CA ILE A 118 4.71 -14.28 -9.94
C ILE A 118 4.34 -15.26 -11.06
N VAL A 119 3.75 -14.74 -12.14
CA VAL A 119 3.27 -15.56 -13.26
C VAL A 119 4.43 -16.26 -13.98
N LEU A 120 5.54 -15.54 -14.21
CA LEU A 120 6.69 -16.06 -14.93
C LEU A 120 7.56 -17.00 -14.08
N SER A 121 7.52 -16.92 -12.75
CA SER A 121 8.21 -17.88 -11.87
C SER A 121 7.51 -19.24 -11.80
N ASN A 122 6.24 -19.33 -12.18
CA ASN A 122 5.42 -20.55 -12.12
C ASN A 122 5.40 -21.33 -13.45
N LYS A 123 6.53 -21.58 -14.11
CA LYS A 123 6.56 -22.56 -15.22
C LYS A 123 6.17 -23.95 -14.72
N PRO A 124 5.16 -24.62 -15.33
CA PRO A 124 4.82 -25.98 -14.93
C PRO A 124 6.00 -26.93 -15.19
N PRO A 125 6.35 -27.79 -14.24
CA PRO A 125 7.30 -28.87 -14.49
C PRO A 125 6.69 -29.87 -15.47
N ASP A 126 7.57 -30.52 -16.30
CA ASP A 126 7.21 -31.56 -17.23
C ASP A 126 6.24 -32.59 -16.62
N LYS A 127 5.20 -32.93 -17.42
CA LYS A 127 4.17 -33.92 -17.07
C LYS A 127 4.77 -35.26 -16.59
N LYS A 128 4.66 -35.52 -15.30
CA LYS A 128 4.37 -36.80 -14.65
C LYS A 128 4.62 -36.74 -13.14
N LYS A 129 3.58 -36.45 -12.38
CA LYS A 129 3.18 -37.04 -11.09
C LYS A 129 2.10 -36.15 -10.43
N ASP A 130 1.08 -36.80 -9.92
CA ASP A 130 0.01 -36.22 -9.13
C ASP A 130 0.53 -35.38 -7.97
N LEU A 131 0.56 -34.03 -8.14
CA LEU A 131 0.96 -33.05 -7.12
C LEU A 131 0.01 -31.86 -7.02
N ALA A 132 -1.18 -31.94 -7.61
CA ALA A 132 -2.12 -30.80 -7.66
C ALA A 132 -2.73 -30.44 -6.29
N SER A 133 -2.71 -31.33 -5.30
CA SER A 133 -3.27 -31.05 -3.96
C SER A 133 -2.25 -30.41 -3.00
N ASP A 134 -0.96 -30.75 -3.12
CA ASP A 134 0.06 -30.28 -2.18
C ASP A 134 0.52 -28.85 -2.50
N THR A 135 0.62 -28.50 -3.80
CA THR A 135 1.07 -27.16 -4.23
C THR A 135 0.03 -26.07 -3.91
N GLN A 136 -1.28 -26.37 -4.05
CA GLN A 136 -2.34 -25.42 -3.65
C GLN A 136 -2.39 -25.23 -2.12
N MET A 137 -2.14 -26.29 -1.34
CA MET A 137 -2.02 -26.19 0.11
C MET A 137 -0.74 -25.45 0.54
N GLU A 138 0.36 -25.61 -0.17
CA GLU A 138 1.63 -24.95 0.14
C GLU A 138 1.60 -23.45 -0.22
N VAL A 139 0.99 -23.08 -1.36
CA VAL A 139 0.74 -21.70 -1.74
C VAL A 139 -0.26 -21.06 -0.77
N ALA A 140 -1.33 -21.76 -0.38
CA ALA A 140 -2.26 -21.27 0.63
C ALA A 140 -1.60 -21.12 2.02
N ARG A 141 -0.63 -21.98 2.39
CA ARG A 141 0.16 -21.86 3.62
C ARG A 141 1.15 -20.69 3.58
N ILE A 142 1.68 -20.34 2.41
CA ILE A 142 2.60 -19.21 2.22
C ILE A 142 1.83 -17.89 2.24
N ILE A 143 0.64 -17.86 1.64
CA ILE A 143 -0.24 -16.67 1.57
C ILE A 143 -1.04 -16.48 2.86
N ASN A 144 -1.44 -17.57 3.53
CA ASN A 144 -2.10 -17.57 4.83
C ASN A 144 -1.32 -18.46 5.82
N PRO A 145 -0.20 -18.00 6.38
CA PRO A 145 0.36 -18.68 7.53
C PRO A 145 -0.74 -18.69 8.62
N ILE A 146 -0.94 -19.86 9.22
CA ILE A 146 -1.87 -20.02 10.35
C ILE A 146 -1.47 -18.98 11.39
N ILE A 147 -2.34 -18.02 11.66
CA ILE A 147 -2.15 -17.06 12.74
C ILE A 147 -2.27 -17.89 14.03
N PRO A 148 -1.23 -17.95 14.87
CA PRO A 148 -1.33 -18.71 16.11
C PRO A 148 -2.46 -18.13 16.97
N SER A 149 -3.38 -18.97 17.43
CA SER A 149 -4.40 -18.54 18.39
C SER A 149 -3.72 -17.97 19.64
N GLY A 150 -4.16 -16.78 20.07
CA GLY A 150 -3.56 -16.09 21.21
C GLY A 150 -2.20 -15.43 20.92
N ALA A 151 -1.80 -15.27 19.66
CA ALA A 151 -0.57 -14.55 19.31
C ALA A 151 -0.56 -13.09 19.74
N ILE A 152 -1.73 -12.49 19.92
CA ILE A 152 -1.93 -11.13 20.45
C ILE A 152 -2.86 -11.18 21.65
N GLN A 153 -2.49 -10.47 22.71
CA GLN A 153 -3.31 -10.33 23.91
C GLN A 153 -3.54 -8.85 24.24
N LEU A 154 -4.80 -8.46 24.45
CA LEU A 154 -5.11 -7.14 25.00
C LEU A 154 -4.83 -7.14 26.50
N LYS A 155 -3.99 -6.19 26.95
CA LYS A 155 -3.66 -6.00 28.37
C LYS A 155 -3.89 -4.55 28.77
N ASP A 156 -4.48 -4.35 29.94
CA ASP A 156 -4.57 -3.03 30.52
C ASP A 156 -3.15 -2.50 30.85
N SER A 157 -2.90 -1.25 30.51
CA SER A 157 -1.66 -0.55 30.84
C SER A 157 -1.87 0.43 31.98
N ASP A 158 -0.80 0.90 32.60
CA ASP A 158 -0.85 1.95 33.63
C ASP A 158 -1.09 3.35 33.04
N ARG A 159 -1.20 3.47 31.72
CA ARG A 159 -1.40 4.75 31.03
C ARG A 159 -2.88 5.11 30.97
N PRO A 160 -3.25 6.36 31.32
CA PRO A 160 -4.63 6.84 31.14
C PRO A 160 -4.98 6.98 29.66
N GLN A 161 -6.25 6.89 29.33
CA GLN A 161 -6.73 7.35 28.03
C GLN A 161 -6.52 8.87 27.91
N ARG A 162 -6.41 9.36 26.68
CA ARG A 162 -6.10 10.77 26.40
C ARG A 162 -6.92 11.35 25.28
N THR A 163 -7.25 12.62 25.44
CA THR A 163 -7.84 13.46 24.39
C THR A 163 -7.14 14.81 24.31
N LEU A 164 -7.57 15.67 23.41
CA LEU A 164 -7.10 17.07 23.34
C LEU A 164 -7.79 17.92 24.41
N LYS A 165 -7.13 19.00 24.88
CA LYS A 165 -7.76 20.00 25.76
C LYS A 165 -8.65 20.97 24.99
N ASN A 166 -8.23 21.34 23.79
CA ASN A 166 -8.88 22.36 22.98
C ASN A 166 -9.10 21.86 21.56
N ASN A 167 -10.09 22.48 20.88
CA ASN A 167 -10.24 22.32 19.45
C ASN A 167 -9.11 23.03 18.73
N VAL A 168 -8.59 22.42 17.67
CA VAL A 168 -7.59 23.02 16.80
C VAL A 168 -7.92 22.74 15.34
N VAL A 169 -7.40 23.58 14.44
CA VAL A 169 -7.69 23.51 13.02
C VAL A 169 -6.39 23.61 12.22
N LEU A 170 -6.28 22.78 11.19
CA LEU A 170 -5.19 22.82 10.22
C LEU A 170 -5.77 22.86 8.81
N ASN A 171 -5.29 23.81 8.00
CA ASN A 171 -5.68 23.97 6.61
C ASN A 171 -4.48 23.73 5.69
N GLY A 172 -4.75 23.24 4.50
CA GLY A 172 -3.72 22.99 3.49
C GLY A 172 -4.31 22.43 2.20
N LYS A 173 -3.48 21.79 1.41
CA LYS A 173 -3.91 21.07 0.20
C LYS A 173 -3.90 19.57 0.44
N GLY A 174 -4.88 18.88 -0.13
CA GLY A 174 -4.86 17.42 -0.21
C GLY A 174 -3.79 16.94 -1.19
N LEU A 175 -3.15 15.83 -0.87
CA LEU A 175 -2.13 15.19 -1.69
C LEU A 175 -2.71 14.71 -3.03
N LEU A 176 -3.75 13.92 -2.96
CA LEU A 176 -4.36 13.25 -4.12
C LEU A 176 -5.29 14.19 -4.88
N THR A 177 -6.12 14.95 -4.16
CA THR A 177 -7.09 15.85 -4.78
C THR A 177 -6.47 17.16 -5.27
N GLY A 178 -5.37 17.61 -4.68
CA GLY A 178 -4.77 18.93 -4.92
C GLY A 178 -5.66 20.11 -4.50
N ARG A 179 -6.82 19.85 -3.88
CA ARG A 179 -7.79 20.86 -3.44
C ARG A 179 -7.42 21.40 -2.07
N ASN A 180 -7.85 22.63 -1.79
CA ASN A 180 -7.79 23.16 -0.43
C ASN A 180 -8.71 22.32 0.46
N THR A 181 -8.19 21.88 1.57
CA THR A 181 -8.89 21.09 2.57
C THR A 181 -8.48 21.52 3.97
N GLY A 182 -9.17 21.03 4.99
CA GLY A 182 -8.84 21.30 6.38
C GLY A 182 -9.30 20.16 7.28
N VAL A 183 -8.69 20.07 8.43
CA VAL A 183 -9.09 19.17 9.51
C VAL A 183 -9.30 19.97 10.80
N ILE A 184 -10.41 19.72 11.48
CA ILE A 184 -10.68 20.21 12.83
C ILE A 184 -10.53 19.02 13.77
N LEU A 185 -9.61 19.12 14.72
CA LEU A 185 -9.48 18.14 15.79
C LEU A 185 -10.22 18.65 17.02
N SER A 186 -11.08 17.80 17.57
CA SER A 186 -11.90 18.12 18.76
C SER A 186 -11.77 17.00 19.79
N PRO A 187 -11.76 17.32 21.10
CA PRO A 187 -11.77 16.29 22.13
C PRO A 187 -13.03 15.43 22.05
N LEU A 188 -12.87 14.16 22.43
CA LEU A 188 -13.96 13.20 22.62
C LEU A 188 -13.88 12.60 24.02
N ASP A 189 -15.01 12.07 24.49
CA ASP A 189 -15.08 11.34 25.75
C ASP A 189 -14.23 10.05 25.70
N SER A 190 -13.86 9.54 26.88
CA SER A 190 -13.13 8.27 26.99
C SER A 190 -13.91 7.12 26.33
N ASN A 191 -13.17 6.17 25.76
CA ASN A 191 -13.68 5.02 24.99
C ASN A 191 -14.37 5.36 23.66
N SER A 192 -14.22 6.59 23.15
CA SER A 192 -14.73 6.97 21.83
C SER A 192 -13.85 6.50 20.67
N GLY A 193 -12.55 6.38 20.91
CA GLY A 193 -11.57 6.09 19.86
C GLY A 193 -11.26 7.30 18.97
N ILE A 194 -10.53 7.07 17.90
CA ILE A 194 -10.24 8.07 16.88
C ILE A 194 -11.34 7.98 15.82
N ILE A 195 -12.08 9.07 15.60
CA ILE A 195 -13.21 9.13 14.67
C ILE A 195 -12.97 10.22 13.65
N PHE A 196 -12.93 9.86 12.37
CA PHE A 196 -13.06 10.81 11.28
C PHE A 196 -14.54 11.06 10.99
N GLN A 197 -14.90 12.32 10.74
CA GLN A 197 -16.27 12.70 10.40
C GLN A 197 -16.26 13.61 9.17
N THR A 198 -16.98 13.22 8.14
CA THR A 198 -17.16 14.03 6.93
C THR A 198 -18.15 15.18 7.15
N LEU A 199 -18.23 16.13 6.23
CA LEU A 199 -19.10 17.32 6.34
C LEU A 199 -20.59 16.96 6.41
N ASP A 200 -21.00 15.82 5.90
CA ASP A 200 -22.37 15.29 6.02
C ASP A 200 -22.59 14.43 7.27
N GLU A 201 -21.69 14.56 8.24
CA GLU A 201 -21.74 13.88 9.54
C GLU A 201 -21.55 12.35 9.49
N THR A 202 -21.14 11.77 8.35
CA THR A 202 -20.78 10.35 8.30
C THR A 202 -19.52 10.09 9.13
N SER A 203 -19.64 9.21 10.10
CA SER A 203 -18.55 8.84 11.02
C SER A 203 -17.80 7.60 10.53
N LEU A 204 -16.49 7.73 10.41
CA LEU A 204 -15.55 6.68 10.01
C LEU A 204 -14.55 6.45 11.16
N PRO A 205 -14.75 5.47 12.04
CA PRO A 205 -13.73 5.10 13.02
C PRO A 205 -12.40 4.75 12.35
N ALA A 206 -11.30 5.24 12.89
CA ALA A 206 -9.95 4.89 12.46
C ALA A 206 -9.63 3.45 12.86
N HIS A 207 -10.14 2.52 12.10
CA HIS A 207 -10.00 1.09 12.35
C HIS A 207 -9.81 0.34 11.04
N ILE A 208 -9.04 -0.74 11.10
CA ILE A 208 -8.68 -1.55 9.92
C ILE A 208 -9.90 -2.04 9.13
N THR A 209 -11.03 -2.28 9.78
CA THR A 209 -12.28 -2.71 9.12
C THR A 209 -12.94 -1.63 8.25
N ASN A 210 -12.52 -0.36 8.38
CA ASN A 210 -13.02 0.76 7.59
C ASN A 210 -12.05 1.19 6.49
N ILE A 211 -11.01 0.43 6.22
CA ILE A 211 -10.10 0.70 5.11
C ILE A 211 -10.81 0.50 3.78
N GLU A 212 -10.55 1.36 2.80
CA GLU A 212 -11.02 1.19 1.44
C GLU A 212 -10.54 -0.17 0.88
N ASN A 213 -11.45 -0.93 0.27
CA ASN A 213 -11.19 -2.28 -0.22
C ASN A 213 -10.77 -3.31 0.85
N PHE A 214 -11.25 -3.12 2.09
CA PHE A 214 -11.12 -4.15 3.10
C PHE A 214 -11.82 -5.42 2.64
N ASP A 215 -11.07 -6.33 2.02
CA ASP A 215 -11.51 -7.70 1.76
C ASP A 215 -10.93 -8.60 2.86
N GLN A 216 -11.77 -9.42 3.48
CA GLN A 216 -11.37 -10.37 4.52
C GLN A 216 -10.36 -11.43 4.03
N SER A 217 -10.11 -11.52 2.72
CA SER A 217 -9.06 -12.35 2.15
C SER A 217 -7.79 -11.53 1.89
N VAL A 218 -6.78 -11.67 2.73
CA VAL A 218 -5.43 -11.07 2.60
C VAL A 218 -4.81 -11.29 1.20
N ALA A 219 -5.30 -12.25 0.43
CA ALA A 219 -4.83 -12.60 -0.92
C ALA A 219 -5.26 -11.63 -2.03
N LYS A 220 -6.19 -10.68 -1.77
CA LYS A 220 -6.74 -9.77 -2.79
C LYS A 220 -6.38 -8.30 -2.58
N GLN A 221 -5.55 -7.97 -1.60
CA GLN A 221 -5.18 -6.59 -1.34
C GLN A 221 -4.18 -6.09 -2.37
N SER A 222 -4.46 -4.91 -2.89
CA SER A 222 -3.49 -4.10 -3.61
C SER A 222 -2.38 -3.67 -2.65
N PHE A 223 -1.22 -4.30 -2.72
CA PHE A 223 -0.05 -3.96 -1.89
C PHE A 223 0.61 -2.62 -2.26
N SER A 224 0.02 -1.84 -3.15
CA SER A 224 0.57 -0.59 -3.68
C SER A 224 -0.33 0.63 -3.47
N ALA A 225 -1.06 0.70 -2.37
CA ALA A 225 -1.75 1.93 -2.02
C ALA A 225 -0.72 3.05 -1.74
N ASN A 226 -0.88 4.20 -2.42
CA ASN A 226 0.00 5.38 -2.24
C ASN A 226 -0.34 6.19 -0.98
N SER A 227 -1.45 5.89 -0.32
CA SER A 227 -1.89 6.48 0.95
C SER A 227 -2.94 5.60 1.60
N THR A 228 -3.18 5.82 2.88
CA THR A 228 -4.22 5.13 3.63
C THR A 228 -5.55 5.84 3.51
N VAL A 229 -6.58 5.10 3.06
CA VAL A 229 -7.93 5.62 2.82
C VAL A 229 -8.93 4.86 3.69
N LEU A 230 -9.68 5.59 4.49
CA LEU A 230 -10.85 5.08 5.19
C LEU A 230 -12.10 5.28 4.33
N ALA A 231 -12.96 4.27 4.27
CA ALA A 231 -14.19 4.31 3.48
C ALA A 231 -15.36 3.69 4.24
N ARG A 232 -16.53 4.35 4.16
CA ARG A 232 -17.79 3.87 4.69
C ARG A 232 -18.96 4.57 3.99
N ASP A 233 -20.01 3.82 3.64
CA ASP A 233 -21.26 4.37 3.07
C ASP A 233 -21.03 5.36 1.90
N ASN A 234 -20.15 5.01 0.95
CA ASN A 234 -19.72 5.83 -0.18
C ASN A 234 -18.98 7.14 0.19
N ARG A 235 -18.58 7.30 1.45
CA ARG A 235 -17.70 8.39 1.90
C ARG A 235 -16.29 7.87 2.11
N LYS A 236 -15.32 8.75 1.90
CA LYS A 236 -13.89 8.44 2.03
C LYS A 236 -13.18 9.57 2.74
N VAL A 237 -12.17 9.20 3.53
CA VAL A 237 -11.18 10.12 4.07
C VAL A 237 -9.80 9.57 3.69
N ARG A 238 -9.04 10.38 2.95
CA ARG A 238 -7.74 10.01 2.37
C ARG A 238 -6.58 10.56 3.17
N THR A 239 -5.43 9.92 3.03
CA THR A 239 -4.14 10.39 3.57
C THR A 239 -4.18 10.55 5.09
N VAL A 240 -4.71 9.55 5.79
CA VAL A 240 -4.90 9.60 7.25
C VAL A 240 -3.66 9.22 8.04
N GLU A 241 -2.69 8.56 7.41
CA GLU A 241 -1.51 7.93 8.03
C GLU A 241 -0.64 8.90 8.83
N HIS A 242 -0.35 10.08 8.32
CA HIS A 242 0.53 11.05 9.01
C HIS A 242 -0.13 11.62 10.27
N LEU A 243 -1.43 11.95 10.19
CA LEU A 243 -2.20 12.36 11.37
C LEU A 243 -2.31 11.23 12.39
N LEU A 244 -2.59 10.00 11.94
CA LEU A 244 -2.67 8.85 12.84
C LEU A 244 -1.34 8.56 13.53
N ALA A 245 -0.19 8.72 12.84
CA ALA A 245 1.12 8.59 13.44
C ALA A 245 1.36 9.62 14.55
N ALA A 246 1.02 10.89 14.30
CA ALA A 246 1.13 11.95 15.30
C ALA A 246 0.23 11.70 16.52
N LEU A 247 -1.04 11.32 16.30
CA LEU A 247 -1.97 10.98 17.39
C LEU A 247 -1.49 9.78 18.21
N SER A 248 -1.00 8.73 17.54
CA SER A 248 -0.47 7.53 18.18
C SER A 248 0.69 7.86 19.11
N MET A 249 1.67 8.61 18.61
CA MET A 249 2.87 8.92 19.36
C MET A 249 2.66 9.97 20.46
N ALA A 250 1.65 10.83 20.33
CA ALA A 250 1.17 11.70 21.41
C ALA A 250 0.33 10.95 22.46
N GLY A 251 -0.01 9.68 22.22
CA GLY A 251 -0.84 8.86 23.10
C GLY A 251 -2.31 9.28 23.12
N ILE A 252 -2.80 9.99 22.10
CA ILE A 252 -4.20 10.41 21.98
C ILE A 252 -5.05 9.20 21.59
N THR A 253 -5.95 8.79 22.46
CA THR A 253 -6.83 7.64 22.24
C THR A 253 -8.24 8.01 21.83
N ASN A 254 -8.67 9.26 22.08
CA ASN A 254 -10.03 9.72 21.82
C ASN A 254 -9.99 11.11 21.18
N VAL A 255 -10.34 11.22 19.88
CA VAL A 255 -10.41 12.49 19.16
C VAL A 255 -11.38 12.40 17.98
N LEU A 256 -12.12 13.48 17.75
CA LEU A 256 -12.91 13.69 16.54
C LEU A 256 -12.09 14.51 15.53
N ALA A 257 -11.87 13.98 14.36
CA ALA A 257 -11.25 14.65 13.23
C ALA A 257 -12.33 14.95 12.17
N LYS A 258 -12.82 16.20 12.15
CA LYS A 258 -13.77 16.63 11.10
C LYS A 258 -13.00 17.06 9.86
N VAL A 259 -13.33 16.49 8.72
CA VAL A 259 -12.63 16.68 7.45
C VAL A 259 -13.60 16.52 6.29
N ASP A 260 -13.33 17.14 5.13
CA ASP A 260 -14.15 16.93 3.94
C ASP A 260 -13.88 15.54 3.33
N GLU A 261 -12.84 15.39 2.56
CA GLU A 261 -12.55 14.16 1.80
C GLU A 261 -11.10 13.71 1.99
N GLU A 262 -10.20 14.61 2.35
CA GLU A 262 -8.78 14.35 2.45
C GLU A 262 -8.12 15.18 3.55
N ILE A 263 -7.22 14.56 4.31
CA ILE A 263 -6.41 15.26 5.32
C ILE A 263 -5.40 16.18 4.61
N PRO A 264 -5.18 17.43 5.10
CA PRO A 264 -4.16 18.32 4.54
C PRO A 264 -2.77 17.68 4.61
N ASN A 265 -2.06 17.65 3.48
CA ASN A 265 -0.73 17.02 3.42
C ASN A 265 0.42 18.00 3.75
N ILE A 266 0.17 19.30 3.77
CA ILE A 266 1.09 20.41 4.09
C ILE A 266 2.44 20.26 3.36
N ASP A 267 3.47 19.76 4.07
CA ASP A 267 4.82 19.53 3.56
C ASP A 267 5.17 18.05 3.37
N GLY A 268 4.18 17.17 3.52
CA GLY A 268 4.35 15.71 3.38
C GLY A 268 4.95 15.02 4.59
N SER A 269 5.02 15.70 5.75
CA SER A 269 5.49 15.15 7.02
C SER A 269 4.39 15.13 8.07
N ALA A 270 4.66 14.58 9.27
CA ALA A 270 3.76 14.65 10.42
C ALA A 270 4.05 15.84 11.35
N ASN A 271 5.03 16.69 11.02
CA ASN A 271 5.48 17.76 11.91
C ASN A 271 4.35 18.73 12.32
N HIS A 272 3.59 19.21 11.32
CA HIS A 272 2.49 20.15 11.55
C HIS A 272 1.36 19.54 12.40
N PHE A 273 1.11 18.24 12.29
CA PHE A 273 0.14 17.55 13.16
C PHE A 273 0.64 17.46 14.59
N THR A 274 1.95 17.21 14.77
CA THR A 274 2.58 17.18 16.09
C THR A 274 2.54 18.55 16.77
N GLU A 275 2.87 19.62 16.03
CA GLU A 275 2.75 21.00 16.48
C GLU A 275 1.30 21.33 16.87
N LEU A 276 0.32 20.95 16.04
CA LEU A 276 -1.11 21.17 16.27
C LEU A 276 -1.60 20.47 17.54
N ILE A 277 -1.19 19.23 17.79
CA ILE A 277 -1.52 18.47 19.01
C ILE A 277 -0.90 19.15 20.23
N ASN A 278 0.34 19.61 20.14
CA ASN A 278 1.02 20.33 21.22
C ASN A 278 0.32 21.66 21.53
N GLU A 279 -0.13 22.40 20.50
CA GLU A 279 -0.92 23.63 20.66
C GLU A 279 -2.27 23.36 21.35
N ALA A 280 -2.97 22.29 20.91
CA ALA A 280 -4.23 21.88 21.53
C ALA A 280 -4.06 21.55 23.03
N GLY A 281 -2.90 21.01 23.38
CA GLY A 281 -2.62 20.39 24.68
C GLY A 281 -3.32 19.05 24.84
N VAL A 282 -2.75 18.21 25.68
CA VAL A 282 -3.23 16.85 25.95
C VAL A 282 -3.87 16.78 27.33
N GLN A 283 -4.98 16.06 27.45
CA GLN A 283 -5.70 15.83 28.69
C GLN A 283 -5.85 14.34 28.96
N ASP A 284 -5.43 13.92 30.15
CA ASP A 284 -5.70 12.57 30.64
C ASP A 284 -7.19 12.42 30.97
N GLN A 285 -7.72 11.24 30.70
CA GLN A 285 -9.11 10.87 30.91
C GLN A 285 -9.22 9.65 31.82
N ASP A 286 -10.41 9.42 32.37
CA ASP A 286 -10.71 8.20 33.13
C ASP A 286 -10.63 6.98 32.20
N GLY A 287 -10.10 5.89 32.74
CA GLY A 287 -9.94 4.62 32.02
C GLY A 287 -8.50 4.36 31.59
N ALA A 288 -8.09 3.12 31.67
CA ALA A 288 -6.77 2.66 31.22
C ALA A 288 -6.74 2.45 29.70
N VAL A 289 -5.60 2.70 29.08
CA VAL A 289 -5.31 2.26 27.72
C VAL A 289 -5.12 0.74 27.72
N LYS A 290 -5.67 0.06 26.73
CA LYS A 290 -5.34 -1.34 26.46
C LYS A 290 -4.28 -1.42 25.39
N ASP A 291 -3.22 -2.17 25.67
CA ASP A 291 -2.16 -2.46 24.70
C ASP A 291 -2.40 -3.80 24.00
N ALA A 292 -2.19 -3.84 22.70
CA ALA A 292 -2.10 -5.08 21.94
C ALA A 292 -0.69 -5.66 22.07
N VAL A 293 -0.52 -6.63 22.97
CA VAL A 293 0.77 -7.24 23.29
C VAL A 293 1.03 -8.43 22.38
N VAL A 294 2.13 -8.37 21.65
CA VAL A 294 2.57 -9.48 20.77
C VAL A 294 3.20 -10.57 21.63
N LEU A 295 2.65 -11.78 21.56
CA LEU A 295 3.15 -12.97 22.27
C LEU A 295 3.86 -13.94 21.35
N GLU A 296 3.44 -14.01 20.08
CA GLU A 296 4.01 -14.87 19.04
C GLU A 296 4.24 -14.06 17.74
N PRO A 297 5.27 -14.38 16.95
CA PRO A 297 5.55 -13.65 15.73
C PRO A 297 4.42 -13.79 14.68
N ILE A 298 4.06 -12.65 14.05
CA ILE A 298 3.12 -12.60 12.92
C ILE A 298 3.81 -11.93 11.74
N GLN A 299 3.68 -12.53 10.54
CA GLN A 299 4.44 -12.15 9.35
C GLN A 299 3.54 -11.91 8.13
N VAL A 300 3.94 -10.92 7.29
CA VAL A 300 3.45 -10.66 5.93
C VAL A 300 4.65 -10.67 4.98
N GLY A 301 4.49 -11.29 3.80
CA GLY A 301 5.58 -11.44 2.84
C GLY A 301 6.59 -12.54 3.23
N ARG A 302 7.65 -12.68 2.43
CA ARG A 302 8.68 -13.71 2.63
C ARG A 302 9.89 -13.14 3.36
N LYS A 303 10.42 -13.85 4.33
CA LYS A 303 11.58 -13.44 5.14
C LYS A 303 12.90 -13.79 4.42
N LYS A 304 13.13 -13.24 3.22
CA LYS A 304 14.45 -13.25 2.57
C LYS A 304 14.99 -11.82 2.51
N ILE A 305 16.32 -11.69 2.51
CA ILE A 305 17.01 -10.39 2.62
C ILE A 305 16.61 -9.42 1.50
N ASP A 306 16.34 -9.93 0.31
CA ASP A 306 16.04 -9.15 -0.90
C ASP A 306 14.54 -9.10 -1.24
N GLU A 307 13.67 -9.65 -0.38
CA GLU A 307 12.22 -9.67 -0.63
C GLU A 307 11.48 -8.72 0.32
N LYS A 308 10.43 -8.08 -0.18
CA LYS A 308 9.53 -7.26 0.65
C LYS A 308 8.94 -8.14 1.75
N HIS A 309 9.14 -7.76 2.99
CA HIS A 309 8.58 -8.45 4.14
C HIS A 309 8.33 -7.52 5.32
N LEU A 310 7.39 -7.90 6.13
CA LEU A 310 7.02 -7.21 7.34
C LEU A 310 6.62 -8.25 8.38
N TYR A 311 7.20 -8.20 9.57
CA TYR A 311 6.78 -9.05 10.68
C TYR A 311 6.84 -8.30 11.99
N VAL A 312 6.03 -8.77 12.95
CA VAL A 312 6.09 -8.31 14.32
C VAL A 312 6.50 -9.47 15.22
N GLU A 313 7.29 -9.21 16.23
CA GLU A 313 7.76 -10.18 17.22
C GLU A 313 7.58 -9.63 18.65
N PRO A 314 7.54 -10.51 19.67
CA PRO A 314 7.49 -10.09 21.07
C PRO A 314 8.65 -9.13 21.42
N PHE A 315 8.29 -8.03 22.07
CA PHE A 315 9.25 -7.03 22.55
C PHE A 315 8.61 -6.23 23.69
N ASP A 316 9.40 -5.86 24.69
CA ASP A 316 8.94 -5.02 25.79
C ASP A 316 9.04 -3.54 25.38
N GLY A 317 7.89 -2.93 25.04
CA GLY A 317 7.76 -1.61 24.44
C GLY A 317 7.34 -1.65 22.97
N PHE A 318 7.58 -0.55 22.25
CA PHE A 318 7.32 -0.46 20.79
C PHE A 318 8.60 -0.04 20.05
N GLU A 319 9.05 -0.89 19.14
CA GLU A 319 10.24 -0.65 18.33
C GLU A 319 9.98 -0.99 16.86
N VAL A 320 10.46 -0.14 15.95
CA VAL A 320 10.43 -0.37 14.50
C VAL A 320 11.86 -0.44 13.97
N LYS A 321 12.21 -1.54 13.29
CA LYS A 321 13.44 -1.69 12.51
C LYS A 321 13.09 -1.70 11.04
N MET A 322 13.50 -0.68 10.32
CA MET A 322 13.18 -0.50 8.90
C MET A 322 14.43 -0.52 8.04
N ARG A 323 14.35 -1.25 6.93
CA ARG A 323 15.29 -1.18 5.81
C ARG A 323 14.52 -0.80 4.55
N VAL A 324 15.09 0.11 3.78
CA VAL A 324 14.69 0.39 2.41
C VAL A 324 15.91 0.28 1.49
N ASP A 325 15.66 -0.09 0.23
CA ASP A 325 16.70 -0.22 -0.78
C ASP A 325 16.10 0.18 -2.13
N TYR A 326 16.23 1.45 -2.45
CA TYR A 326 15.70 2.02 -3.67
C TYR A 326 16.84 2.30 -4.64
N ALA A 327 16.51 2.52 -5.91
CA ALA A 327 17.48 2.98 -6.88
C ALA A 327 18.18 4.29 -6.43
N SER A 328 19.37 4.57 -6.99
CA SER A 328 20.01 5.87 -6.78
C SER A 328 19.04 7.03 -7.11
N PRO A 329 18.98 8.09 -6.30
CA PRO A 329 19.96 8.52 -5.27
C PRO A 329 19.71 8.01 -3.85
N ILE A 330 18.65 7.27 -3.59
CA ILE A 330 18.28 6.86 -2.23
C ILE A 330 19.25 5.79 -1.70
N GLY A 331 19.44 4.71 -2.47
CA GLY A 331 20.24 3.57 -2.06
C GLY A 331 19.64 2.81 -0.87
N GLU A 332 20.49 2.03 -0.21
CA GLU A 332 20.13 1.32 1.02
C GLU A 332 20.16 2.27 2.22
N GLN A 333 19.04 2.34 2.96
CA GLN A 333 18.93 3.06 4.22
C GLN A 333 18.34 2.15 5.28
N LYS A 334 18.82 2.32 6.53
CA LYS A 334 18.32 1.58 7.71
C LYS A 334 18.13 2.54 8.87
N PHE A 335 17.02 2.40 9.57
CA PHE A 335 16.77 3.13 10.80
C PHE A 335 16.05 2.24 11.82
N THR A 336 16.37 2.44 13.11
CA THR A 336 15.65 1.82 14.21
C THR A 336 15.06 2.92 15.06
N PHE A 337 13.74 2.93 15.22
CA PHE A 337 13.00 3.82 16.10
C PHE A 337 12.48 3.04 17.30
N ASN A 338 12.77 3.50 18.50
CA ASN A 338 12.26 2.93 19.76
C ASN A 338 11.52 4.01 20.53
N SER A 339 10.21 3.85 20.73
CA SER A 339 9.34 4.87 21.31
C SER A 339 9.68 5.28 22.75
N GLU A 340 10.46 4.48 23.47
CA GLU A 340 10.88 4.79 24.85
C GLU A 340 12.23 5.53 24.93
N LYS A 341 13.01 5.50 23.83
CA LYS A 341 14.37 6.05 23.79
C LYS A 341 14.50 7.23 22.86
N ASP A 342 13.71 7.23 21.78
CA ASP A 342 13.81 8.19 20.69
C ASP A 342 12.60 9.13 20.72
N SER A 343 12.81 10.40 20.37
CA SER A 343 11.72 11.35 20.23
C SER A 343 11.09 11.23 18.83
N PHE A 344 9.81 10.90 18.79
CA PHE A 344 9.06 10.92 17.52
C PHE A 344 9.09 12.30 16.85
N GLU A 345 8.96 13.36 17.65
CA GLU A 345 8.92 14.75 17.17
C GLU A 345 10.20 15.15 16.43
N SER A 346 11.38 14.72 16.94
CA SER A 346 12.66 15.09 16.35
C SER A 346 13.20 14.07 15.36
N GLU A 347 12.83 12.79 15.47
CA GLU A 347 13.46 11.73 14.68
C GLU A 347 12.60 11.26 13.49
N ILE A 348 11.27 11.32 13.64
CA ILE A 348 10.34 10.71 12.67
C ILE A 348 9.37 11.73 12.07
N ALA A 349 8.70 12.53 12.91
CA ALA A 349 7.64 13.44 12.46
C ALA A 349 8.08 14.41 11.34
N PRO A 350 9.32 14.94 11.30
CA PRO A 350 9.76 15.84 10.25
C PRO A 350 10.09 15.16 8.91
N ALA A 351 10.14 13.83 8.83
CA ALA A 351 10.48 13.12 7.60
C ALA A 351 9.35 13.21 6.57
N ARG A 352 9.68 13.67 5.37
CA ARG A 352 8.71 13.99 4.31
C ARG A 352 8.48 12.84 3.34
N SER A 353 7.31 12.83 2.75
CA SER A 353 6.95 11.98 1.60
C SER A 353 7.92 12.24 0.42
N PHE A 354 8.10 11.22 -0.40
CA PHE A 354 9.03 11.30 -1.54
C PHE A 354 8.48 10.54 -2.75
N ASN A 355 8.87 10.99 -3.94
CA ASN A 355 8.56 10.30 -5.18
C ASN A 355 9.58 10.66 -6.27
N THR A 356 9.61 9.90 -7.36
CA THR A 356 10.39 10.25 -8.53
C THR A 356 9.60 11.22 -9.43
N PHE A 357 10.32 12.08 -10.15
CA PHE A 357 9.70 12.99 -11.12
C PHE A 357 8.89 12.23 -12.17
N GLU A 358 9.41 11.09 -12.62
CA GLU A 358 8.79 10.22 -13.61
C GLU A 358 7.46 9.68 -13.13
N ASN A 359 7.40 9.18 -11.90
CA ASN A 359 6.15 8.69 -11.30
C ASN A 359 5.11 9.81 -11.13
N ILE A 360 5.56 11.01 -10.73
CA ILE A 360 4.66 12.17 -10.58
C ILE A 360 4.13 12.60 -11.95
N ASP A 361 4.97 12.66 -12.97
CA ASP A 361 4.58 13.03 -14.34
C ASP A 361 3.55 12.05 -14.91
N ILE A 362 3.77 10.75 -14.73
CA ILE A 362 2.82 9.70 -15.12
C ILE A 362 1.49 9.88 -14.36
N ALA A 363 1.55 10.03 -13.04
CA ALA A 363 0.35 10.16 -12.20
C ALA A 363 -0.46 11.42 -12.55
N GLN A 364 0.18 12.52 -12.90
CA GLN A 364 -0.48 13.74 -13.38
C GLN A 364 -1.12 13.55 -14.76
N LYS A 365 -0.42 12.91 -15.69
CA LYS A 365 -0.93 12.62 -17.04
C LYS A 365 -2.13 11.68 -17.02
N THR A 366 -2.16 10.74 -16.09
CA THR A 366 -3.28 9.80 -15.90
C THR A 366 -4.41 10.37 -15.03
N GLY A 367 -4.23 11.58 -14.48
CA GLY A 367 -5.24 12.23 -13.62
C GLY A 367 -5.41 11.56 -12.25
N THR A 368 -4.48 10.70 -11.83
CA THR A 368 -4.54 10.00 -10.55
C THR A 368 -4.10 10.85 -9.37
N VAL A 369 -3.39 11.95 -9.59
CA VAL A 369 -2.95 12.88 -8.57
C VAL A 369 -3.15 14.34 -8.99
N GLY A 370 -3.46 15.18 -8.01
CA GLY A 370 -3.54 16.63 -8.18
C GLY A 370 -2.17 17.32 -8.08
N SER A 371 -2.18 18.65 -8.01
CA SER A 371 -0.95 19.47 -7.88
C SER A 371 -0.28 19.39 -6.50
N GLY A 372 -0.90 18.74 -5.52
CA GLY A 372 -0.41 18.68 -4.13
C GLY A 372 0.95 17.99 -3.97
N TYR A 373 1.31 17.10 -4.88
CA TYR A 373 2.61 16.41 -4.86
C TYR A 373 3.81 17.35 -4.98
N LEU A 374 3.72 18.39 -5.80
CA LEU A 374 4.85 19.30 -6.04
C LEU A 374 5.20 20.14 -4.81
N ASP A 375 4.21 20.41 -3.96
CA ASP A 375 4.37 21.25 -2.77
C ASP A 375 4.83 20.46 -1.54
N SER A 376 4.65 19.12 -1.52
CA SER A 376 4.73 18.30 -0.32
C SER A 376 5.69 17.12 -0.38
N HIS A 377 6.31 16.85 -1.55
CA HIS A 377 7.20 15.70 -1.72
C HIS A 377 8.65 16.09 -1.95
N ILE A 378 9.55 15.26 -1.46
CA ILE A 378 10.92 15.23 -1.95
C ILE A 378 10.88 14.61 -3.35
N ILE A 379 11.26 15.37 -4.36
CA ILE A 379 11.22 14.94 -5.75
C ILE A 379 12.63 14.56 -6.20
N MET A 380 12.74 13.33 -6.71
CA MET A 380 13.99 12.81 -7.25
C MET A 380 13.93 12.73 -8.77
N HIS A 381 15.01 13.12 -9.43
CA HIS A 381 15.19 13.01 -10.87
C HIS A 381 16.68 12.90 -11.21
N ASP A 382 17.04 12.08 -12.18
CA ASP A 382 18.43 11.87 -12.63
C ASP A 382 19.43 11.66 -11.47
N GLY A 383 19.07 10.83 -10.51
CA GLY A 383 19.92 10.50 -9.39
C GLY A 383 20.15 11.64 -8.38
N LYS A 384 19.26 12.64 -8.32
CA LYS A 384 19.35 13.79 -7.41
C LYS A 384 17.99 14.18 -6.86
N VAL A 385 18.00 14.77 -5.67
CA VAL A 385 16.86 15.55 -5.17
C VAL A 385 16.87 16.90 -5.87
N ILE A 386 15.72 17.29 -6.47
CA ILE A 386 15.68 18.47 -7.37
C ILE A 386 14.94 19.68 -6.80
N ASN A 387 14.13 19.52 -5.74
CA ASN A 387 13.24 20.59 -5.28
C ASN A 387 13.50 21.07 -3.85
N THR A 388 14.31 20.38 -3.07
CA THR A 388 14.55 20.71 -1.65
C THR A 388 15.85 20.10 -1.13
N GLU A 389 16.30 20.52 0.04
CA GLU A 389 17.36 19.83 0.78
C GLU A 389 16.74 18.78 1.72
N LEU A 390 17.44 17.69 1.94
CA LEU A 390 17.01 16.67 2.90
C LEU A 390 17.15 17.17 4.34
N ARG A 391 16.17 16.90 5.18
CA ARG A 391 16.21 17.16 6.63
C ARG A 391 17.13 16.20 7.37
N TYR A 392 17.20 14.95 6.86
CA TYR A 392 18.06 13.89 7.34
C TYR A 392 18.73 13.18 6.17
N HIS A 393 19.95 12.71 6.33
CA HIS A 393 20.60 11.91 5.26
C HIS A 393 19.86 10.61 4.95
N ASP A 394 19.06 10.12 5.90
CA ASP A 394 18.25 8.92 5.86
C ASP A 394 16.73 9.23 5.94
N GLU A 395 16.30 10.39 5.41
CA GLU A 395 14.92 10.87 5.51
C GLU A 395 13.91 9.89 4.92
N PHE A 396 14.27 9.16 3.88
CA PHE A 396 13.37 8.24 3.19
C PHE A 396 12.96 7.05 4.06
N VAL A 397 13.89 6.42 4.77
CA VAL A 397 13.56 5.32 5.68
C VAL A 397 12.79 5.81 6.92
N ARG A 398 13.07 7.03 7.39
CA ARG A 398 12.32 7.65 8.50
C ARG A 398 10.87 7.90 8.12
N HIS A 399 10.63 8.40 6.90
CA HIS A 399 9.27 8.58 6.39
C HIS A 399 8.52 7.24 6.29
N LYS A 400 9.17 6.16 5.83
CA LYS A 400 8.53 4.84 5.81
C LYS A 400 8.19 4.31 7.21
N ILE A 401 8.94 4.70 8.24
CA ILE A 401 8.59 4.41 9.65
C ILE A 401 7.37 5.23 10.08
N LEU A 402 7.30 6.52 9.68
CA LEU A 402 6.14 7.36 9.92
C LEU A 402 4.86 6.74 9.36
N ASP A 403 4.86 6.35 8.08
CA ASP A 403 3.75 5.66 7.41
C ASP A 403 3.31 4.40 8.18
N LEU A 404 4.29 3.57 8.56
CA LEU A 404 4.03 2.33 9.27
C LEU A 404 3.38 2.57 10.64
N ILE A 405 3.84 3.56 11.40
CA ILE A 405 3.26 3.92 12.71
C ILE A 405 1.79 4.33 12.55
N GLY A 406 1.49 5.17 11.54
CA GLY A 406 0.12 5.60 11.27
C GLY A 406 -0.80 4.44 10.86
N ASP A 407 -0.34 3.57 9.97
CA ASP A 407 -1.08 2.40 9.54
C ASP A 407 -1.33 1.41 10.70
N LEU A 408 -0.32 1.19 11.57
CA LEU A 408 -0.47 0.33 12.75
C LEU A 408 -1.51 0.84 13.74
N TYR A 409 -1.75 2.16 13.79
CA TYR A 409 -2.75 2.73 14.70
C TYR A 409 -4.19 2.38 14.30
N LEU A 410 -4.42 1.92 13.06
CA LEU A 410 -5.71 1.34 12.62
C LEU A 410 -6.08 0.02 13.31
N LEU A 411 -5.18 -0.55 14.11
CA LEU A 411 -5.50 -1.67 15.00
C LEU A 411 -6.51 -1.29 16.09
N GLY A 412 -6.63 0.02 16.39
CA GLY A 412 -7.47 0.57 17.46
C GLY A 412 -6.85 0.47 18.87
N TYR A 413 -5.66 -0.10 18.98
CA TYR A 413 -4.91 -0.28 20.21
C TYR A 413 -3.43 -0.01 19.98
N PRO A 414 -2.71 0.66 20.90
CA PRO A 414 -1.26 0.73 20.82
C PRO A 414 -0.63 -0.66 20.80
N LEU A 415 0.33 -0.86 19.90
CA LEU A 415 1.04 -2.13 19.77
C LEU A 415 2.23 -2.19 20.73
N ARG A 416 2.37 -3.30 21.48
CA ARG A 416 3.60 -3.67 22.19
C ARG A 416 4.25 -4.84 21.47
N GLY A 417 5.36 -4.54 20.81
CA GLY A 417 6.10 -5.50 20.01
C GLY A 417 7.18 -4.81 19.18
N ARG A 418 8.07 -5.57 18.59
CA ARG A 418 9.05 -5.10 17.63
C ARG A 418 8.57 -5.39 16.22
N VAL A 419 8.47 -4.36 15.39
CA VAL A 419 8.15 -4.49 13.97
C VAL A 419 9.45 -4.44 13.17
N VAL A 420 9.68 -5.44 12.32
CA VAL A 420 10.81 -5.50 11.40
C VAL A 420 10.30 -5.47 9.98
N ALA A 421 10.73 -4.47 9.23
CA ALA A 421 10.24 -4.17 7.90
C ALA A 421 11.37 -4.03 6.88
N ASN A 422 11.18 -4.61 5.70
CA ASN A 422 12.04 -4.44 4.54
C ASN A 422 11.17 -4.06 3.34
N MET A 423 11.41 -2.87 2.76
CA MET A 423 10.72 -2.38 1.57
C MET A 423 9.18 -2.40 1.71
N THR A 424 8.66 -2.01 2.87
CA THR A 424 7.21 -2.02 3.14
C THR A 424 6.46 -0.91 2.39
N SER A 425 5.14 -1.07 2.27
CA SER A 425 4.19 -0.10 1.72
C SER A 425 2.90 -0.13 2.55
N HIS A 426 1.99 0.83 2.32
CA HIS A 426 0.69 0.85 3.00
C HIS A 426 -0.05 -0.49 2.89
N GLY A 427 -0.04 -1.13 1.72
CA GLY A 427 -0.67 -2.44 1.55
C GLY A 427 -0.07 -3.54 2.44
N TYR A 428 1.27 -3.59 2.58
CA TYR A 428 1.93 -4.51 3.52
C TYR A 428 1.60 -4.17 4.98
N ASN A 429 1.63 -2.88 5.32
CA ASN A 429 1.30 -2.41 6.67
C ASN A 429 -0.12 -2.79 7.05
N GLN A 430 -1.09 -2.51 6.17
CA GLN A 430 -2.50 -2.83 6.34
C GLN A 430 -2.73 -4.35 6.44
N ALA A 431 -2.03 -5.15 5.63
CA ALA A 431 -2.08 -6.61 5.72
C ALA A 431 -1.57 -7.14 7.08
N LEU A 432 -0.52 -6.51 7.64
CA LEU A 432 -0.09 -6.84 9.00
C LEU A 432 -1.17 -6.48 10.02
N VAL A 433 -1.73 -5.27 9.96
CA VAL A 433 -2.78 -4.82 10.89
C VAL A 433 -4.01 -5.74 10.86
N GLN A 434 -4.41 -6.20 9.67
CA GLN A 434 -5.50 -7.18 9.54
C GLN A 434 -5.18 -8.50 10.23
N LYS A 435 -3.96 -9.02 10.05
CA LYS A 435 -3.53 -10.24 10.73
C LYS A 435 -3.50 -10.07 12.25
N LEU A 436 -3.02 -8.92 12.73
CA LEU A 436 -3.05 -8.58 14.16
C LEU A 436 -4.49 -8.52 14.68
N HIS A 437 -5.39 -7.87 13.94
CA HIS A 437 -6.81 -7.80 14.28
C HIS A 437 -7.47 -9.18 14.37
N VAL A 438 -7.23 -10.04 13.38
CA VAL A 438 -7.72 -11.43 13.41
C VAL A 438 -7.16 -12.18 14.62
N ALA A 439 -5.85 -12.06 14.90
CA ALA A 439 -5.20 -12.70 16.05
C ALA A 439 -5.75 -12.26 17.42
N MET A 440 -6.31 -11.03 17.50
CA MET A 440 -6.96 -10.54 18.73
C MET A 440 -8.39 -11.05 18.90
N THR A 441 -9.06 -11.41 17.81
CA THR A 441 -10.49 -11.77 17.81
C THR A 441 -10.75 -13.28 17.77
N THR A 442 -9.71 -14.09 17.54
CA THR A 442 -9.73 -15.56 17.56
C THR A 442 -9.04 -16.13 18.80
#